data_30449821d7152a2f6b7f45d3de2d3087
#
_entry.id   30449821d7152a2f6b7f45d3de2d3087
#
_cell.length_a   1.000
_cell.length_b   1.000
_cell.length_c   1.000
_cell.angle_alpha   90.00
_cell.angle_beta   90.00
_cell.angle_gamma   90.00
#
_symmetry.space_group_name_H-M   'P 1'
#
loop_
_entity.id
_entity.type
_entity.pdbx_description
1 polymer ?
#
loop_
_entity_poly.entity_id
_entity_poly.type
_entity_poly.pdbx_seq_one_letter_code
_entity_poly.pdbx_strand_id
1 'polypeptide(L)'
;MIYTCTMNPSLDCYMEADQPLKRGTRNRSMLEYYEAGGKGINVSIVLNNLQVPSHACGFLGGFTKDFYITLLEKYSYIQPNFTYTKGHTRINIKYRDGRCETELNAAGPYITAEDMEHLMTKTNRLDEEDFFVLAGNCPRHLDESVLIMLERLMDDGVRVCLNTDWEIAGRAIPMGAFLVKTNIPYLEECCGTTFADEKSLFAKLKELQEQGVKSIVCTDAAGEHAYMACDNGVYACDILHNKEAVSMIGTGDALVAGFIMNSLRSSDPVEAFRFGCCCSEATAFTKGFGTREKIMELYEQCEVTKAE
;
A
#
# COMPACT_ATOMS: atom_id res chain seq x y z
N MET A 1 14.62 -8.12 7.16
CA MET A 1 14.57 -7.07 6.10
C MET A 1 13.12 -6.78 5.69
N ILE A 2 12.86 -5.71 4.89
CA ILE A 2 11.50 -5.43 4.36
C ILE A 2 11.56 -5.45 2.84
N TYR A 3 10.73 -6.30 2.23
CA TYR A 3 10.52 -6.33 0.78
C TYR A 3 9.15 -5.75 0.46
N THR A 4 9.10 -4.74 -0.42
CA THR A 4 7.85 -4.12 -0.87
C THR A 4 7.63 -4.46 -2.33
N CYS A 5 6.61 -5.25 -2.62
CA CYS A 5 6.31 -5.73 -3.95
C CYS A 5 5.16 -4.92 -4.59
N THR A 6 5.45 -4.34 -5.75
CA THR A 6 4.46 -3.75 -6.66
C THR A 6 4.42 -4.58 -7.94
N MET A 7 3.35 -5.35 -8.16
CA MET A 7 3.26 -6.22 -9.33
C MET A 7 3.22 -5.46 -10.65
N ASN A 8 2.66 -4.26 -10.66
CA ASN A 8 2.51 -3.43 -11.85
C ASN A 8 2.88 -1.96 -11.56
N PRO A 9 4.18 -1.65 -11.37
CA PRO A 9 4.66 -0.27 -11.17
C PRO A 9 4.31 0.65 -12.33
N SER A 10 4.34 1.95 -12.09
CA SER A 10 4.08 2.96 -13.11
C SER A 10 5.05 4.14 -13.03
N LEU A 11 5.36 4.73 -14.16
CA LEU A 11 5.81 6.11 -14.21
C LEU A 11 4.57 7.01 -14.18
N ASP A 12 4.39 7.75 -13.11
CA ASP A 12 3.28 8.69 -12.99
C ASP A 12 3.73 10.04 -13.54
N CYS A 13 3.17 10.41 -14.70
CA CYS A 13 3.40 11.68 -15.37
C CYS A 13 2.32 12.67 -14.90
N TYR A 14 2.69 13.62 -14.08
CA TYR A 14 1.85 14.72 -13.63
C TYR A 14 1.87 15.84 -14.66
N MET A 15 0.69 16.32 -15.04
CA MET A 15 0.49 17.45 -15.93
C MET A 15 -0.42 18.47 -15.25
N GLU A 16 0.11 19.61 -14.86
CA GLU A 16 -0.65 20.69 -14.25
C GLU A 16 -1.05 21.73 -15.29
N ALA A 17 -2.30 22.16 -15.28
CA ALA A 17 -2.87 23.16 -16.19
C ALA A 17 -3.77 24.14 -15.44
N ASP A 18 -4.05 25.28 -16.06
CA ASP A 18 -4.96 26.31 -15.56
C ASP A 18 -6.41 26.15 -16.04
N GLN A 19 -6.64 25.21 -16.96
CA GLN A 19 -7.94 24.97 -17.59
C GLN A 19 -8.34 23.50 -17.50
N PRO A 20 -9.65 23.22 -17.34
CA PRO A 20 -10.17 21.86 -17.44
C PRO A 20 -9.86 21.20 -18.78
N LEU A 21 -9.65 19.88 -18.73
CA LEU A 21 -9.41 19.07 -19.91
C LEU A 21 -10.60 19.15 -20.89
N LYS A 22 -10.34 19.58 -22.12
CA LYS A 22 -11.36 19.67 -23.17
C LYS A 22 -11.20 18.54 -24.17
N ARG A 23 -12.20 17.65 -24.25
CA ARG A 23 -12.23 16.56 -25.22
C ARG A 23 -12.24 17.07 -26.66
N GLY A 24 -11.56 16.35 -27.54
CA GLY A 24 -11.53 16.68 -28.98
C GLY A 24 -10.71 17.91 -29.34
N THR A 25 -9.97 18.50 -28.40
CA THR A 25 -9.13 19.68 -28.62
C THR A 25 -7.70 19.43 -28.16
N ARG A 26 -6.80 20.34 -28.52
CA ARG A 26 -5.43 20.35 -28.03
C ARG A 26 -5.41 21.03 -26.66
N ASN A 27 -5.07 20.27 -25.61
CA ASN A 27 -4.79 20.79 -24.28
C ASN A 27 -3.26 20.97 -24.11
N ARG A 28 -2.84 21.89 -23.24
CA ARG A 28 -1.44 22.14 -22.91
C ARG A 28 -1.28 22.23 -21.41
N SER A 29 -0.29 21.54 -20.86
CA SER A 29 0.14 21.68 -19.47
C SER A 29 1.04 22.92 -19.32
N MET A 30 1.06 23.50 -18.12
CA MET A 30 2.01 24.53 -17.70
C MET A 30 3.24 23.93 -17.04
N LEU A 31 3.07 22.78 -16.36
CA LEU A 31 4.12 22.07 -15.66
C LEU A 31 3.94 20.58 -15.91
N GLU A 32 5.06 19.88 -16.07
CA GLU A 32 5.08 18.42 -16.04
C GLU A 32 6.22 17.92 -15.15
N TYR A 33 5.98 16.84 -14.45
CA TYR A 33 6.99 16.11 -13.69
C TYR A 33 6.63 14.64 -13.59
N TYR A 34 7.62 13.82 -13.21
CA TYR A 34 7.48 12.37 -13.15
C TYR A 34 7.81 11.86 -11.76
N GLU A 35 7.05 10.86 -11.33
CA GLU A 35 7.31 10.13 -10.09
C GLU A 35 7.25 8.62 -10.32
N ALA A 36 8.03 7.88 -9.53
CA ALA A 36 7.94 6.43 -9.48
C ALA A 36 6.67 6.06 -8.71
N GLY A 37 5.70 5.46 -9.40
CA GLY A 37 4.41 5.09 -8.86
C GLY A 37 4.30 3.60 -8.55
N GLY A 38 3.35 3.28 -7.67
CA GLY A 38 3.01 1.93 -7.24
C GLY A 38 2.83 1.85 -5.72
N LYS A 39 1.84 1.10 -5.25
CA LYS A 39 1.52 1.07 -3.81
C LYS A 39 2.69 0.54 -2.96
N GLY A 40 3.40 -0.51 -3.42
CA GLY A 40 4.59 -0.99 -2.71
C GLY A 40 5.72 0.05 -2.67
N ILE A 41 5.87 0.86 -3.73
CA ILE A 41 6.81 1.99 -3.74
C ILE A 41 6.38 3.06 -2.74
N ASN A 42 5.10 3.36 -2.63
CA ASN A 42 4.57 4.29 -1.64
C ASN A 42 4.93 3.83 -0.21
N VAL A 43 4.78 2.54 0.09
CA VAL A 43 5.24 1.94 1.37
C VAL A 43 6.74 2.17 1.56
N SER A 44 7.57 1.89 0.53
CA SER A 44 9.02 2.12 0.60
C SER A 44 9.38 3.59 0.82
N ILE A 45 8.66 4.54 0.20
CA ILE A 45 8.91 5.98 0.39
C ILE A 45 8.64 6.40 1.85
N VAL A 46 7.56 5.93 2.45
CA VAL A 46 7.26 6.21 3.86
C VAL A 46 8.31 5.57 4.77
N LEU A 47 8.70 4.32 4.51
CA LEU A 47 9.80 3.67 5.24
C LEU A 47 11.11 4.47 5.09
N ASN A 48 11.42 4.96 3.89
CA ASN A 48 12.58 5.83 3.67
C ASN A 48 12.51 7.13 4.50
N ASN A 49 11.35 7.77 4.56
CA ASN A 49 11.16 8.97 5.39
C ASN A 49 11.36 8.67 6.88
N LEU A 50 11.05 7.45 7.30
CA LEU A 50 11.31 6.93 8.65
C LEU A 50 12.75 6.39 8.84
N GLN A 51 13.61 6.46 7.83
CA GLN A 51 14.99 5.95 7.81
C GLN A 51 15.07 4.42 8.01
N VAL A 52 14.10 3.70 7.48
CA VAL A 52 14.03 2.23 7.50
C VAL A 52 14.34 1.70 6.10
N PRO A 53 15.39 0.86 5.95
CA PRO A 53 15.72 0.28 4.65
C PRO A 53 14.65 -0.67 4.13
N SER A 54 14.41 -0.64 2.83
CA SER A 54 13.52 -1.57 2.14
C SER A 54 14.06 -1.97 0.77
N HIS A 55 13.70 -3.18 0.32
CA HIS A 55 13.96 -3.67 -1.02
C HIS A 55 12.67 -3.54 -1.85
N ALA A 56 12.69 -2.61 -2.83
CA ALA A 56 11.56 -2.43 -3.73
C ALA A 56 11.63 -3.46 -4.86
N CYS A 57 10.64 -4.34 -4.97
CA CYS A 57 10.56 -5.40 -5.97
C CYS A 57 9.26 -5.34 -6.77
N GLY A 58 9.17 -6.18 -7.80
CA GLY A 58 8.09 -6.21 -8.79
C GLY A 58 8.67 -6.27 -10.20
N PHE A 59 7.92 -5.78 -11.19
CA PHE A 59 8.30 -5.92 -12.60
C PHE A 59 8.51 -4.58 -13.29
N LEU A 60 9.67 -4.39 -13.89
CA LEU A 60 9.99 -3.23 -14.73
C LEU A 60 10.41 -3.68 -16.14
N GLY A 61 10.10 -2.89 -17.16
CA GLY A 61 10.47 -3.22 -18.54
C GLY A 61 10.71 -2.00 -19.42
N GLY A 62 11.38 -2.26 -20.57
CA GLY A 62 11.63 -1.28 -21.63
C GLY A 62 12.46 -0.07 -21.20
N PHE A 63 12.40 0.99 -22.00
CA PHE A 63 13.14 2.23 -21.74
C PHE A 63 12.65 2.95 -20.47
N THR A 64 11.40 2.74 -20.09
CA THR A 64 10.81 3.38 -18.91
C THR A 64 11.37 2.84 -17.59
N LYS A 65 11.93 1.62 -17.58
CA LYS A 65 12.55 1.05 -16.36
C LYS A 65 13.75 1.85 -15.87
N ASP A 66 14.62 2.28 -16.80
CA ASP A 66 15.85 3.00 -16.43
C ASP A 66 15.51 4.36 -15.80
N PHE A 67 14.54 5.05 -16.39
CA PHE A 67 14.03 6.31 -15.83
C PHE A 67 13.33 6.09 -14.46
N TYR A 68 12.58 4.99 -14.32
CA TYR A 68 11.97 4.64 -13.05
C TYR A 68 13.02 4.44 -11.94
N ILE A 69 14.11 3.72 -12.23
CA ILE A 69 15.22 3.52 -11.28
C ILE A 69 15.89 4.86 -10.93
N THR A 70 16.12 5.73 -11.91
CA THR A 70 16.68 7.08 -11.67
C THR A 70 15.79 7.90 -10.73
N LEU A 71 14.46 7.79 -10.83
CA LEU A 71 13.55 8.47 -9.91
C LEU A 71 13.64 7.94 -8.46
N LEU A 72 14.08 6.70 -8.27
CA LEU A 72 14.26 6.12 -6.93
C LEU A 72 15.59 6.52 -6.28
N GLU A 73 16.59 6.99 -7.03
CA GLU A 73 17.93 7.35 -6.52
C GLU A 73 17.89 8.46 -5.43
N LYS A 74 16.84 9.29 -5.45
CA LYS A 74 16.62 10.31 -4.40
C LYS A 74 16.30 9.73 -3.02
N TYR A 75 15.96 8.44 -2.92
CA TYR A 75 15.57 7.77 -1.69
C TYR A 75 16.70 6.84 -1.20
N SER A 76 17.50 7.29 -0.26
CA SER A 76 18.71 6.59 0.21
C SER A 76 18.45 5.24 0.89
N TYR A 77 17.24 5.02 1.39
CA TYR A 77 16.84 3.78 2.09
C TYR A 77 16.02 2.84 1.22
N ILE A 78 15.82 3.13 -0.07
CA ILE A 78 15.17 2.23 -1.02
C ILE A 78 16.23 1.54 -1.88
N GLN A 79 16.29 0.22 -1.82
CA GLN A 79 17.15 -0.60 -2.67
C GLN A 79 16.30 -1.24 -3.79
N PRO A 80 16.48 -0.83 -5.05
CA PRO A 80 15.79 -1.45 -6.18
C PRO A 80 16.19 -2.93 -6.35
N ASN A 81 15.21 -3.82 -6.36
CA ASN A 81 15.38 -5.27 -6.56
C ASN A 81 14.35 -5.84 -7.57
N PHE A 82 14.08 -5.08 -8.63
CA PHE A 82 13.06 -5.43 -9.62
C PHE A 82 13.47 -6.58 -10.52
N THR A 83 12.49 -7.37 -10.95
CA THR A 83 12.59 -8.31 -12.05
C THR A 83 12.32 -7.57 -13.36
N TYR A 84 13.18 -7.80 -14.37
CA TYR A 84 13.01 -7.14 -15.67
C TYR A 84 12.22 -8.05 -16.61
N THR A 85 11.15 -7.47 -17.19
CA THR A 85 10.25 -8.16 -18.10
C THR A 85 10.28 -7.54 -19.50
N LYS A 86 9.71 -8.26 -20.46
CA LYS A 86 9.49 -7.74 -21.82
C LYS A 86 8.37 -6.69 -21.81
N GLY A 87 8.41 -5.75 -22.76
CA GLY A 87 7.47 -4.64 -22.82
C GLY A 87 7.98 -3.41 -22.09
N HIS A 88 7.09 -2.54 -21.63
CA HIS A 88 7.42 -1.27 -21.01
C HIS A 88 6.69 -1.13 -19.68
N THR A 89 7.38 -0.64 -18.65
CA THR A 89 6.72 -0.12 -17.45
C THR A 89 5.71 0.94 -17.88
N ARG A 90 4.47 0.81 -17.42
CA ARG A 90 3.38 1.70 -17.82
C ARG A 90 3.63 3.14 -17.41
N ILE A 91 3.07 4.06 -18.21
CA ILE A 91 3.03 5.49 -17.89
C ILE A 91 1.59 5.85 -17.61
N ASN A 92 1.31 6.33 -16.41
CA ASN A 92 0.02 6.91 -16.06
C ASN A 92 0.08 8.42 -16.27
N ILE A 93 -1.00 9.02 -16.75
CA ILE A 93 -1.15 10.46 -16.84
C ILE A 93 -2.05 10.94 -15.69
N LYS A 94 -1.55 11.88 -14.91
CA LYS A 94 -2.28 12.55 -13.83
C LYS A 94 -2.44 14.03 -14.18
N TYR A 95 -3.60 14.37 -14.73
CA TYR A 95 -3.90 15.73 -15.14
C TYR A 95 -4.59 16.50 -14.02
N ARG A 96 -4.01 17.63 -13.61
CA ARG A 96 -4.53 18.52 -12.55
C ARG A 96 -4.84 19.88 -13.14
N ASP A 97 -6.06 20.38 -12.92
CA ASP A 97 -6.50 21.70 -13.39
C ASP A 97 -6.77 22.70 -12.25
N GLY A 98 -6.28 22.41 -11.04
CA GLY A 98 -6.51 23.21 -9.83
C GLY A 98 -7.87 22.98 -9.17
N ARG A 99 -8.79 22.23 -9.80
CA ARG A 99 -10.12 21.88 -9.28
C ARG A 99 -10.28 20.38 -9.06
N CYS A 100 -9.78 19.61 -9.99
CA CYS A 100 -9.85 18.14 -9.94
C CYS A 100 -8.59 17.51 -10.54
N GLU A 101 -8.43 16.23 -10.25
CA GLU A 101 -7.44 15.37 -10.86
C GLU A 101 -8.14 14.33 -11.76
N THR A 102 -7.64 14.17 -12.98
CA THR A 102 -8.08 13.13 -13.92
C THR A 102 -6.93 12.19 -14.19
N GLU A 103 -7.16 10.90 -13.99
CA GLU A 103 -6.15 9.88 -14.21
C GLU A 103 -6.44 9.06 -15.47
N LEU A 104 -5.38 8.78 -16.24
CA LEU A 104 -5.36 7.81 -17.32
C LEU A 104 -4.31 6.76 -17.00
N ASN A 105 -4.76 5.58 -16.58
CA ASN A 105 -3.90 4.49 -16.14
C ASN A 105 -3.70 3.47 -17.27
N ALA A 106 -2.45 3.26 -17.67
CA ALA A 106 -2.10 2.26 -18.68
C ALA A 106 -2.08 0.83 -18.07
N ALA A 107 -2.28 -0.19 -18.93
CA ALA A 107 -2.34 -1.58 -18.51
C ALA A 107 -0.99 -2.12 -17.97
N GLY A 108 0.13 -1.67 -18.54
CA GLY A 108 1.46 -2.20 -18.22
C GLY A 108 1.88 -3.40 -19.07
N PRO A 109 3.05 -3.97 -18.81
CA PRO A 109 3.57 -5.12 -19.54
C PRO A 109 2.82 -6.40 -19.18
N TYR A 110 2.81 -7.36 -20.09
CA TYR A 110 2.37 -8.73 -19.78
C TYR A 110 3.49 -9.46 -19.02
N ILE A 111 3.19 -9.93 -17.82
CA ILE A 111 4.11 -10.66 -16.96
C ILE A 111 3.97 -12.16 -17.25
N THR A 112 5.06 -12.83 -17.55
CA THR A 112 5.09 -14.24 -17.86
C THR A 112 5.28 -15.10 -16.59
N ALA A 113 5.06 -16.42 -16.70
CA ALA A 113 5.38 -17.35 -15.63
C ALA A 113 6.88 -17.35 -15.30
N GLU A 114 7.76 -17.21 -16.30
CA GLU A 114 9.22 -17.09 -16.11
C GLU A 114 9.58 -15.82 -15.31
N ASP A 115 8.92 -14.69 -15.61
CA ASP A 115 9.12 -13.46 -14.82
C ASP A 115 8.71 -13.67 -13.35
N MET A 116 7.61 -14.41 -13.09
CA MET A 116 7.19 -14.76 -11.72
C MET A 116 8.19 -15.67 -11.03
N GLU A 117 8.74 -16.69 -11.70
CA GLU A 117 9.79 -17.56 -11.15
C GLU A 117 11.02 -16.74 -10.75
N HIS A 118 11.42 -15.77 -11.57
CA HIS A 118 12.53 -14.87 -11.24
C HIS A 118 12.22 -14.00 -10.01
N LEU A 119 11.00 -13.49 -9.86
CA LEU A 119 10.59 -12.76 -8.65
C LEU A 119 10.64 -13.68 -7.42
N MET A 120 10.08 -14.90 -7.53
CA MET A 120 10.08 -15.89 -6.45
C MET A 120 11.50 -16.27 -6.01
N THR A 121 12.44 -16.38 -6.96
CA THR A 121 13.86 -16.65 -6.64
C THR A 121 14.47 -15.55 -5.78
N LYS A 122 14.09 -14.30 -5.97
CA LYS A 122 14.57 -13.16 -5.16
C LYS A 122 14.07 -13.20 -3.72
N THR A 123 12.93 -13.85 -3.48
CA THR A 123 12.29 -13.96 -2.16
C THR A 123 12.66 -15.27 -1.42
N ASN A 124 13.43 -16.19 -2.03
CA ASN A 124 13.81 -17.48 -1.45
C ASN A 124 14.71 -17.41 -0.20
N ARG A 125 15.22 -16.21 0.14
CA ARG A 125 16.12 -16.01 1.29
C ARG A 125 15.44 -15.32 2.46
N LEU A 126 14.15 -15.03 2.33
CA LEU A 126 13.38 -14.42 3.39
C LEU A 126 13.02 -15.45 4.45
N ASP A 127 12.99 -15.03 5.69
CA ASP A 127 12.70 -15.84 6.87
C ASP A 127 11.79 -15.12 7.88
N GLU A 128 11.61 -15.66 9.05
CA GLU A 128 10.73 -15.17 10.12
C GLU A 128 11.06 -13.76 10.65
N GLU A 129 12.27 -13.26 10.42
CA GLU A 129 12.67 -11.90 10.77
C GLU A 129 12.27 -10.87 9.71
N ASP A 130 11.85 -11.34 8.53
CA ASP A 130 11.60 -10.51 7.37
C ASP A 130 10.12 -10.16 7.18
N PHE A 131 9.88 -9.05 6.47
CA PHE A 131 8.56 -8.65 5.99
C PHE A 131 8.50 -8.71 4.47
N PHE A 132 7.41 -9.25 3.96
CA PHE A 132 7.05 -9.15 2.55
C PHE A 132 5.72 -8.41 2.41
N VAL A 133 5.74 -7.29 1.71
CA VAL A 133 4.55 -6.44 1.49
C VAL A 133 4.11 -6.57 0.04
N LEU A 134 2.96 -7.14 -0.19
CA LEU A 134 2.30 -7.10 -1.51
C LEU A 134 1.30 -5.95 -1.52
N ALA A 135 1.55 -4.93 -2.34
CA ALA A 135 0.68 -3.77 -2.40
C ALA A 135 0.37 -3.34 -3.84
N GLY A 136 -0.90 -2.99 -4.07
CA GLY A 136 -1.46 -2.68 -5.39
C GLY A 136 -2.06 -3.92 -6.06
N ASN A 137 -2.73 -3.66 -7.18
CA ASN A 137 -3.46 -4.68 -7.92
C ASN A 137 -2.50 -5.68 -8.57
N CYS A 138 -2.87 -6.96 -8.53
CA CYS A 138 -2.20 -8.03 -9.25
C CYS A 138 -2.83 -8.23 -10.63
N PRO A 139 -2.02 -8.54 -11.67
CA PRO A 139 -2.58 -8.97 -12.94
C PRO A 139 -3.32 -10.32 -12.75
N ARG A 140 -4.62 -10.37 -13.05
CA ARG A 140 -5.49 -11.54 -12.77
C ARG A 140 -4.96 -12.88 -13.24
N HIS A 141 -4.24 -12.91 -14.36
CA HIS A 141 -3.66 -14.15 -14.88
C HIS A 141 -2.50 -14.70 -14.03
N LEU A 142 -2.07 -13.96 -12.98
CA LEU A 142 -1.00 -14.35 -12.05
C LEU A 142 -1.53 -14.73 -10.66
N ASP A 143 -2.83 -14.66 -10.41
CA ASP A 143 -3.41 -14.83 -9.08
C ASP A 143 -2.94 -16.13 -8.41
N GLU A 144 -2.97 -17.26 -9.13
CA GLU A 144 -2.51 -18.54 -8.58
C GLU A 144 -0.99 -18.55 -8.30
N SER A 145 -0.19 -17.98 -9.19
CA SER A 145 1.26 -17.89 -8.99
C SER A 145 1.62 -16.99 -7.79
N VAL A 146 0.87 -15.91 -7.61
CA VAL A 146 1.02 -15.01 -6.47
C VAL A 146 0.65 -15.74 -5.18
N LEU A 147 -0.46 -16.47 -5.15
CA LEU A 147 -0.89 -17.21 -3.96
C LEU A 147 0.10 -18.32 -3.59
N ILE A 148 0.65 -19.06 -4.55
CA ILE A 148 1.71 -20.05 -4.32
C ILE A 148 2.96 -19.37 -3.70
N MET A 149 3.34 -18.20 -4.20
CA MET A 149 4.45 -17.42 -3.62
C MET A 149 4.15 -17.01 -2.18
N LEU A 150 2.95 -16.50 -1.90
CA LEU A 150 2.55 -16.02 -0.57
C LEU A 150 2.46 -17.19 0.43
N GLU A 151 1.88 -18.33 0.03
CA GLU A 151 1.80 -19.54 0.85
C GLU A 151 3.21 -19.99 1.26
N ARG A 152 4.12 -20.13 0.30
CA ARG A 152 5.52 -20.49 0.59
C ARG A 152 6.18 -19.51 1.57
N LEU A 153 6.02 -18.19 1.34
CA LEU A 153 6.60 -17.20 2.24
C LEU A 153 6.05 -17.31 3.67
N MET A 154 4.75 -17.57 3.82
CA MET A 154 4.14 -17.76 5.14
C MET A 154 4.56 -19.09 5.78
N ASP A 155 4.73 -20.15 5.01
CA ASP A 155 5.28 -21.44 5.49
C ASP A 155 6.73 -21.31 5.98
N ASP A 156 7.52 -20.45 5.32
CA ASP A 156 8.89 -20.09 5.72
C ASP A 156 8.92 -19.10 6.92
N GLY A 157 7.76 -18.73 7.46
CA GLY A 157 7.61 -17.85 8.62
C GLY A 157 7.66 -16.35 8.30
N VAL A 158 7.81 -15.97 7.03
CA VAL A 158 7.87 -14.55 6.62
C VAL A 158 6.60 -13.82 7.00
N ARG A 159 6.71 -12.62 7.57
CA ARG A 159 5.58 -11.77 7.92
C ARG A 159 5.00 -11.09 6.68
N VAL A 160 3.98 -11.71 6.08
CA VAL A 160 3.34 -11.24 4.85
C VAL A 160 2.29 -10.19 5.17
N CYS A 161 2.43 -9.00 4.56
CA CYS A 161 1.50 -7.86 4.68
C CYS A 161 0.84 -7.60 3.32
N LEU A 162 -0.48 -7.46 3.31
CA LEU A 162 -1.28 -7.34 2.09
C LEU A 162 -2.07 -6.02 2.07
N ASN A 163 -1.90 -5.25 1.00
CA ASN A 163 -2.72 -4.09 0.65
C ASN A 163 -3.06 -4.17 -0.84
N THR A 164 -3.77 -5.23 -1.22
CA THR A 164 -4.00 -5.66 -2.60
C THR A 164 -5.46 -6.06 -2.82
N ASP A 165 -5.76 -6.59 -4.01
CA ASP A 165 -7.09 -7.07 -4.38
C ASP A 165 -7.57 -8.18 -3.44
N TRP A 166 -8.88 -8.22 -3.18
CA TRP A 166 -9.50 -9.19 -2.27
C TRP A 166 -9.38 -10.64 -2.76
N GLU A 167 -9.35 -10.85 -4.08
CA GLU A 167 -9.10 -12.15 -4.70
C GLU A 167 -7.82 -12.79 -4.17
N ILE A 168 -6.81 -11.99 -3.88
CA ILE A 168 -5.56 -12.44 -3.26
C ILE A 168 -5.65 -12.36 -1.73
N ALA A 169 -6.02 -11.20 -1.19
CA ALA A 169 -6.01 -10.96 0.25
C ALA A 169 -6.96 -11.90 1.01
N GLY A 170 -8.18 -12.10 0.51
CA GLY A 170 -9.18 -12.99 1.12
C GLY A 170 -8.74 -14.45 1.16
N ARG A 171 -8.04 -14.93 0.11
CA ARG A 171 -7.48 -16.29 0.07
C ARG A 171 -6.22 -16.45 0.93
N ALA A 172 -5.48 -15.38 1.17
CA ALA A 172 -4.28 -15.39 2.00
C ALA A 172 -4.58 -15.27 3.51
N ILE A 173 -5.78 -14.82 3.90
CA ILE A 173 -6.19 -14.75 5.31
C ILE A 173 -6.03 -16.11 6.03
N PRO A 174 -6.62 -17.22 5.55
CA PRO A 174 -6.48 -18.51 6.20
C PRO A 174 -5.07 -19.12 6.13
N MET A 175 -4.19 -18.59 5.29
CA MET A 175 -2.78 -18.98 5.22
C MET A 175 -1.94 -18.35 6.35
N GLY A 176 -2.49 -17.43 7.14
CA GLY A 176 -1.82 -16.81 8.28
C GLY A 176 -1.11 -15.49 7.97
N ALA A 177 -1.63 -14.69 7.04
CA ALA A 177 -1.09 -13.37 6.74
C ALA A 177 -0.89 -12.54 8.02
N PHE A 178 0.24 -11.80 8.08
CA PHE A 178 0.57 -10.96 9.25
C PHE A 178 -0.31 -9.72 9.33
N LEU A 179 -0.54 -9.05 8.20
CA LEU A 179 -1.38 -7.87 8.11
C LEU A 179 -2.19 -7.90 6.81
N VAL A 180 -3.49 -7.66 6.91
CA VAL A 180 -4.34 -7.33 5.76
C VAL A 180 -4.89 -5.92 5.95
N LYS A 181 -4.65 -5.02 4.97
CA LYS A 181 -5.24 -3.68 4.94
C LYS A 181 -6.31 -3.61 3.86
N THR A 182 -7.49 -3.14 4.23
CA THR A 182 -8.64 -2.93 3.34
C THR A 182 -9.36 -1.62 3.67
N ASN A 183 -10.49 -1.34 3.03
CA ASN A 183 -11.41 -0.26 3.40
C ASN A 183 -12.85 -0.77 3.40
N ILE A 184 -13.74 -0.07 4.09
CA ILE A 184 -15.13 -0.48 4.28
C ILE A 184 -15.86 -0.68 2.94
N PRO A 185 -15.88 0.28 1.99
CA PRO A 185 -16.58 0.08 0.73
C PRO A 185 -16.11 -1.15 -0.04
N TYR A 186 -14.81 -1.38 -0.07
CA TYR A 186 -14.23 -2.52 -0.77
C TYR A 186 -14.53 -3.85 -0.05
N LEU A 187 -14.51 -3.85 1.28
CA LEU A 187 -14.88 -5.02 2.07
C LEU A 187 -16.35 -5.37 1.90
N GLU A 188 -17.25 -4.37 1.86
CA GLU A 188 -18.68 -4.55 1.57
C GLU A 188 -18.91 -5.16 0.19
N GLU A 189 -18.26 -4.62 -0.83
CA GLU A 189 -18.33 -5.14 -2.20
C GLU A 189 -17.90 -6.61 -2.26
N CYS A 190 -16.74 -6.93 -1.68
CA CYS A 190 -16.17 -8.27 -1.72
C CYS A 190 -16.93 -9.30 -0.90
N CYS A 191 -17.54 -8.90 0.22
CA CYS A 191 -18.36 -9.77 1.06
C CYS A 191 -19.83 -9.81 0.63
N GLY A 192 -20.25 -8.99 -0.34
CA GLY A 192 -21.63 -8.90 -0.80
C GLY A 192 -22.60 -8.44 0.31
N THR A 193 -22.13 -7.59 1.22
CA THR A 193 -22.89 -7.11 2.39
C THR A 193 -22.66 -5.61 2.59
N THR A 194 -23.55 -4.98 3.33
CA THR A 194 -23.38 -3.59 3.77
C THR A 194 -23.42 -3.57 5.31
N PHE A 195 -22.47 -2.88 5.91
CA PHE A 195 -22.42 -2.75 7.37
C PHE A 195 -23.37 -1.65 7.82
N ALA A 196 -24.41 -2.05 8.57
CA ALA A 196 -25.43 -1.13 9.07
C ALA A 196 -24.90 -0.19 10.17
N ASP A 197 -23.89 -0.63 10.90
CA ASP A 197 -23.27 0.05 12.03
C ASP A 197 -21.84 -0.50 12.28
N GLU A 198 -21.10 0.15 13.18
CA GLU A 198 -19.76 -0.28 13.57
C GLU A 198 -19.76 -1.69 14.18
N LYS A 199 -20.81 -2.07 14.88
CA LYS A 199 -20.90 -3.40 15.50
C LYS A 199 -20.90 -4.52 14.46
N SER A 200 -21.61 -4.33 13.34
CA SER A 200 -21.63 -5.29 12.24
C SER A 200 -20.27 -5.34 11.52
N LEU A 201 -19.58 -4.21 11.38
CA LEU A 201 -18.19 -4.14 10.87
C LEU A 201 -17.23 -4.88 11.82
N PHE A 202 -17.29 -4.61 13.13
CA PHE A 202 -16.42 -5.26 14.12
C PHE A 202 -16.58 -6.77 14.15
N ALA A 203 -17.82 -7.26 14.11
CA ALA A 203 -18.11 -8.69 14.01
C ALA A 203 -17.47 -9.30 12.76
N LYS A 204 -17.50 -8.61 11.61
CA LYS A 204 -16.87 -9.08 10.38
C LYS A 204 -15.35 -9.06 10.44
N LEU A 205 -14.75 -7.99 10.98
CA LEU A 205 -13.31 -7.91 11.14
C LEU A 205 -12.78 -9.02 12.07
N LYS A 206 -13.52 -9.31 13.15
CA LYS A 206 -13.20 -10.39 14.08
C LYS A 206 -13.34 -11.77 13.44
N GLU A 207 -14.40 -12.00 12.68
CA GLU A 207 -14.58 -13.24 11.90
C GLU A 207 -13.38 -13.48 10.96
N LEU A 208 -12.94 -12.45 10.25
CA LEU A 208 -11.79 -12.55 9.34
C LEU A 208 -10.47 -12.78 10.09
N GLN A 209 -10.31 -12.14 11.25
CA GLN A 209 -9.15 -12.37 12.11
C GLN A 209 -9.10 -13.82 12.60
N GLU A 210 -10.21 -14.36 13.05
CA GLU A 210 -10.35 -15.76 13.51
C GLU A 210 -10.08 -16.79 12.38
N GLN A 211 -10.19 -16.40 11.11
CA GLN A 211 -9.83 -17.25 9.97
C GLN A 211 -8.32 -17.40 9.81
N GLY A 212 -7.48 -16.59 10.47
CA GLY A 212 -6.04 -16.81 10.53
C GLY A 212 -5.14 -15.58 10.37
N VAL A 213 -5.63 -14.45 9.86
CA VAL A 213 -4.80 -13.23 9.78
C VAL A 213 -4.46 -12.72 11.19
N LYS A 214 -3.20 -12.30 11.41
CA LYS A 214 -2.78 -11.78 12.72
C LYS A 214 -3.39 -10.43 13.05
N SER A 215 -3.47 -9.55 12.05
CA SER A 215 -4.13 -8.25 12.16
C SER A 215 -4.83 -7.90 10.86
N ILE A 216 -6.06 -7.42 10.93
CA ILE A 216 -6.78 -6.84 9.79
C ILE A 216 -7.13 -5.40 10.11
N VAL A 217 -6.73 -4.48 9.22
CA VAL A 217 -7.00 -3.05 9.34
C VAL A 217 -7.94 -2.61 8.23
N CYS A 218 -9.02 -1.95 8.61
CA CYS A 218 -10.04 -1.42 7.71
C CYS A 218 -10.21 0.08 7.93
N THR A 219 -10.11 0.88 6.87
CA THR A 219 -10.40 2.33 6.94
C THR A 219 -11.79 2.61 6.40
N ASP A 220 -12.44 3.68 6.84
CA ASP A 220 -13.68 4.14 6.23
C ASP A 220 -13.44 4.68 4.79
N ALA A 221 -14.53 5.10 4.14
CA ALA A 221 -14.47 5.60 2.76
C ALA A 221 -13.69 6.92 2.63
N ALA A 222 -13.76 7.77 3.64
CA ALA A 222 -13.07 9.06 3.68
C ALA A 222 -11.62 8.93 4.16
N GLY A 223 -11.26 7.80 4.81
CA GLY A 223 -9.96 7.60 5.46
C GLY A 223 -9.83 8.41 6.75
N GLU A 224 -10.94 8.82 7.33
CA GLU A 224 -11.01 9.58 8.58
C GLU A 224 -10.86 8.68 9.80
N HIS A 225 -11.38 7.45 9.70
CA HIS A 225 -11.34 6.46 10.76
C HIS A 225 -10.68 5.17 10.30
N ALA A 226 -9.97 4.52 11.21
CA ALA A 226 -9.43 3.19 11.02
C ALA A 226 -9.86 2.26 12.14
N TYR A 227 -10.07 1.00 11.79
CA TYR A 227 -10.45 -0.07 12.71
C TYR A 227 -9.49 -1.24 12.51
N MET A 228 -9.11 -1.89 13.60
CA MET A 228 -8.24 -3.07 13.55
C MET A 228 -8.83 -4.19 14.40
N ALA A 229 -8.89 -5.40 13.86
CA ALA A 229 -9.05 -6.61 14.65
C ALA A 229 -7.73 -7.37 14.73
N CYS A 230 -7.39 -7.83 15.92
CA CYS A 230 -6.26 -8.69 16.24
C CYS A 230 -6.60 -9.61 17.42
N ASP A 231 -5.67 -10.47 17.85
CA ASP A 231 -5.89 -11.41 18.96
C ASP A 231 -6.35 -10.74 20.27
N ASN A 232 -6.01 -9.45 20.45
CA ASN A 232 -6.33 -8.67 21.66
C ASN A 232 -7.73 -8.02 21.63
N GLY A 233 -8.46 -8.12 20.52
CA GLY A 233 -9.79 -7.52 20.32
C GLY A 233 -9.88 -6.59 19.13
N VAL A 234 -10.89 -5.72 19.14
CA VAL A 234 -11.11 -4.71 18.09
C VAL A 234 -10.76 -3.33 18.62
N TYR A 235 -10.08 -2.55 17.81
CA TYR A 235 -9.58 -1.21 18.14
C TYR A 235 -10.00 -0.21 17.07
N ALA A 236 -10.19 1.04 17.49
CA ALA A 236 -10.55 2.16 16.62
C ALA A 236 -9.59 3.34 16.81
N CYS A 237 -9.36 4.07 15.75
CA CYS A 237 -8.56 5.30 15.73
C CYS A 237 -9.22 6.33 14.81
N ASP A 238 -9.36 7.58 15.30
CA ASP A 238 -9.70 8.75 14.50
C ASP A 238 -8.41 9.30 13.90
N ILE A 239 -8.27 9.25 12.56
CA ILE A 239 -7.06 9.65 11.85
C ILE A 239 -7.03 11.16 11.58
N LEU A 240 -8.13 11.75 11.13
CA LEU A 240 -8.13 13.14 10.69
C LEU A 240 -8.56 14.15 11.75
N HIS A 241 -9.14 13.69 12.85
CA HIS A 241 -9.64 14.54 13.94
C HIS A 241 -10.51 15.72 13.43
N ASN A 242 -11.37 15.47 12.44
CA ASN A 242 -12.21 16.47 11.76
C ASN A 242 -11.44 17.61 11.08
N LYS A 243 -10.18 17.40 10.68
CA LYS A 243 -9.38 18.36 9.91
C LYS A 243 -9.47 18.06 8.42
N GLU A 244 -9.38 19.09 7.59
CA GLU A 244 -9.38 18.93 6.14
C GLU A 244 -8.02 18.40 5.64
N ALA A 245 -8.04 17.30 4.90
CA ALA A 245 -6.84 16.69 4.33
C ALA A 245 -6.33 17.47 3.12
N VAL A 246 -5.01 17.54 2.96
CA VAL A 246 -4.35 18.07 1.76
C VAL A 246 -4.47 17.07 0.61
N SER A 247 -4.31 15.77 0.90
CA SER A 247 -4.46 14.69 -0.07
C SER A 247 -4.68 13.35 0.65
N MET A 248 -5.58 12.52 0.13
CA MET A 248 -5.79 11.16 0.64
C MET A 248 -4.97 10.09 -0.13
N ILE A 249 -4.20 10.50 -1.14
CA ILE A 249 -3.39 9.57 -1.95
C ILE A 249 -2.25 9.00 -1.10
N GLY A 250 -2.18 7.66 -1.05
CA GLY A 250 -1.09 6.95 -0.36
C GLY A 250 -1.24 6.85 1.17
N THR A 251 -2.31 7.38 1.77
CA THR A 251 -2.56 7.28 3.22
C THR A 251 -2.64 5.82 3.70
N GLY A 252 -3.33 4.94 2.94
CA GLY A 252 -3.39 3.52 3.24
C GLY A 252 -2.03 2.81 3.13
N ASP A 253 -1.18 3.21 2.18
CA ASP A 253 0.18 2.68 2.03
C ASP A 253 1.07 3.17 3.20
N ALA A 254 0.88 4.43 3.63
CA ALA A 254 1.57 5.00 4.78
C ALA A 254 1.19 4.29 6.09
N LEU A 255 -0.09 3.93 6.26
CA LEU A 255 -0.54 3.13 7.40
C LEU A 255 0.19 1.79 7.46
N VAL A 256 0.27 1.07 6.34
CA VAL A 256 0.99 -0.22 6.25
C VAL A 256 2.47 -0.03 6.59
N ALA A 257 3.12 0.99 6.04
CA ALA A 257 4.53 1.28 6.32
C ALA A 257 4.78 1.55 7.81
N GLY A 258 3.94 2.35 8.45
CA GLY A 258 4.03 2.67 9.87
C GLY A 258 3.79 1.44 10.74
N PHE A 259 2.78 0.61 10.42
CA PHE A 259 2.50 -0.63 11.11
C PHE A 259 3.74 -1.57 11.10
N ILE A 260 4.33 -1.78 9.93
CA ILE A 260 5.52 -2.62 9.77
C ILE A 260 6.71 -2.04 10.54
N MET A 261 6.96 -0.73 10.42
CA MET A 261 8.08 -0.08 11.10
C MET A 261 8.01 -0.26 12.62
N ASN A 262 6.83 -0.10 13.21
CA ASN A 262 6.66 -0.33 14.64
C ASN A 262 6.82 -1.82 15.00
N SER A 263 6.28 -2.72 14.16
CA SER A 263 6.38 -4.18 14.35
C SER A 263 7.82 -4.73 14.26
N LEU A 264 8.80 -3.95 13.77
CA LEU A 264 10.22 -4.28 13.88
C LEU A 264 10.77 -4.10 15.30
N ARG A 265 10.09 -3.32 16.13
CA ARG A 265 10.56 -2.91 17.47
C ARG A 265 9.71 -3.46 18.60
N SER A 266 8.46 -3.72 18.33
CA SER A 266 7.46 -4.17 19.29
C SER A 266 6.59 -5.27 18.69
N SER A 267 6.24 -6.25 19.51
CA SER A 267 5.23 -7.27 19.16
C SER A 267 3.81 -6.84 19.48
N ASP A 268 3.59 -5.61 19.95
CA ASP A 268 2.26 -5.10 20.28
C ASP A 268 1.55 -4.60 19.00
N PRO A 269 0.50 -5.29 18.52
CA PRO A 269 -0.22 -4.89 17.33
C PRO A 269 -0.98 -3.57 17.52
N VAL A 270 -1.33 -3.19 18.76
CA VAL A 270 -2.06 -1.94 19.03
C VAL A 270 -1.14 -0.74 18.84
N GLU A 271 0.10 -0.81 19.33
CA GLU A 271 1.10 0.22 19.10
C GLU A 271 1.53 0.29 17.62
N ALA A 272 1.58 -0.85 16.92
CA ALA A 272 1.83 -0.89 15.49
C ALA A 272 0.68 -0.21 14.70
N PHE A 273 -0.55 -0.45 15.07
CA PHE A 273 -1.73 0.18 14.50
C PHE A 273 -1.73 1.69 14.76
N ARG A 274 -1.49 2.10 16.00
CA ARG A 274 -1.37 3.53 16.39
C ARG A 274 -0.35 4.25 15.53
N PHE A 275 0.86 3.69 15.40
CA PHE A 275 1.92 4.30 14.59
C PHE A 275 1.56 4.33 13.09
N GLY A 276 0.89 3.29 12.59
CA GLY A 276 0.34 3.26 11.24
C GLY A 276 -0.66 4.38 10.98
N CYS A 277 -1.59 4.62 11.90
CA CYS A 277 -2.56 5.73 11.82
C CYS A 277 -1.86 7.09 11.78
N CYS A 278 -0.81 7.30 12.59
CA CYS A 278 -0.03 8.54 12.54
C CYS A 278 0.67 8.75 11.19
N CYS A 279 1.20 7.67 10.57
CA CYS A 279 1.80 7.76 9.23
C CYS A 279 0.74 8.11 8.17
N SER A 280 -0.47 7.55 8.30
CA SER A 280 -1.62 7.88 7.45
C SER A 280 -2.01 9.35 7.59
N GLU A 281 -2.21 9.84 8.80
CA GLU A 281 -2.54 11.22 9.12
C GLU A 281 -1.48 12.20 8.62
N ALA A 282 -0.20 11.95 8.91
CA ALA A 282 0.90 12.79 8.43
C ALA A 282 0.92 12.89 6.91
N THR A 283 0.59 11.79 6.20
CA THR A 283 0.49 11.77 4.74
C THR A 283 -0.71 12.55 4.26
N ALA A 284 -1.86 12.44 4.92
CA ALA A 284 -3.07 13.21 4.59
C ALA A 284 -2.83 14.73 4.66
N PHE A 285 -2.00 15.19 5.58
CA PHE A 285 -1.69 16.61 5.79
C PHE A 285 -0.42 17.10 5.08
N THR A 286 0.16 16.29 4.20
CA THR A 286 1.40 16.63 3.49
C THR A 286 1.19 16.55 1.97
N LYS A 287 1.82 17.46 1.21
CA LYS A 287 1.91 17.27 -0.25
C LYS A 287 2.95 16.17 -0.52
N GLY A 288 2.49 14.96 -0.82
CA GLY A 288 3.29 13.74 -0.89
C GLY A 288 3.15 12.89 0.38
N PHE A 289 4.24 12.27 0.84
CA PHE A 289 4.20 11.39 2.02
C PHE A 289 4.70 12.11 3.27
N GLY A 290 4.11 11.75 4.43
CA GLY A 290 4.46 12.32 5.71
C GLY A 290 5.94 12.24 6.04
N THR A 291 6.51 13.33 6.60
CA THR A 291 7.89 13.33 7.09
C THR A 291 7.97 12.70 8.47
N ARG A 292 9.18 12.26 8.87
CA ARG A 292 9.40 11.68 10.18
C ARG A 292 9.00 12.65 11.31
N GLU A 293 9.37 13.92 11.18
CA GLU A 293 9.06 14.96 12.18
C GLU A 293 7.54 15.09 12.36
N LYS A 294 6.79 15.15 11.26
CA LYS A 294 5.32 15.24 11.30
C LYS A 294 4.68 14.01 11.91
N ILE A 295 5.16 12.82 11.56
CA ILE A 295 4.69 11.55 12.12
C ILE A 295 4.91 11.52 13.64
N MET A 296 6.09 11.92 14.11
CA MET A 296 6.41 11.92 15.56
C MET A 296 5.60 12.96 16.33
N GLU A 297 5.34 14.14 15.75
CA GLU A 297 4.45 15.15 16.33
C GLU A 297 3.03 14.58 16.55
N LEU A 298 2.49 13.90 15.55
CA LEU A 298 1.15 13.34 15.61
C LEU A 298 1.07 12.13 16.54
N TYR A 299 2.14 11.36 16.66
CA TYR A 299 2.18 10.19 17.53
C TYR A 299 1.95 10.53 19.01
N GLU A 300 2.34 11.71 19.46
CA GLU A 300 2.08 12.18 20.82
C GLU A 300 0.58 12.46 21.09
N GLN A 301 -0.20 12.70 20.02
CA GLN A 301 -1.60 13.10 20.10
C GLN A 301 -2.57 11.97 19.68
N CYS A 302 -2.06 10.95 18.98
CA CYS A 302 -2.88 9.87 18.44
C CYS A 302 -3.34 8.95 19.58
N GLU A 303 -4.64 8.73 19.64
CA GLU A 303 -5.26 7.81 20.59
C GLU A 303 -5.91 6.64 19.85
N VAL A 304 -5.66 5.44 20.34
CA VAL A 304 -6.32 4.21 19.92
C VAL A 304 -7.20 3.73 21.05
N THR A 305 -8.47 3.53 20.79
CA THR A 305 -9.45 3.05 21.77
C THR A 305 -9.81 1.60 21.51
N LYS A 306 -9.98 0.81 22.57
CA LYS A 306 -10.53 -0.53 22.44
C LYS A 306 -12.04 -0.41 22.21
N ALA A 307 -12.52 -0.95 21.08
CA ALA A 307 -13.93 -0.92 20.69
C ALA A 307 -14.69 -2.17 21.15
N GLU A 308 -14.03 -3.33 21.15
CA GLU A 308 -14.54 -4.61 21.70
C GLU A 308 -13.39 -5.49 22.27
#